data_389fe242ed110e42028a0e1058151f29
#
_entry.id   389fe242ed110e42028a0e1058151f29
#
_cell.length_a   1.000
_cell.length_b   1.000
_cell.length_c   1.000
_cell.angle_alpha   90.00
_cell.angle_beta   90.00
_cell.angle_gamma   90.00
#
_symmetry.space_group_name_H-M   'P 1'
#
loop_
_entity.id
_entity.type
_entity.pdbx_description
1 polymer ?
#
loop_
_entity_poly.entity_id
_entity_poly.type
_entity_poly.pdbx_seq_one_letter_code
_entity_poly.pdbx_strand_id
1 'polypeptide(L)'
;LNDIRIPHDWGLEIGILSEMYRNFANNKICQVDIADTYEHKHQEISKNNRQKGLSKMTMDISKALFRKLATQGHVFSNEKFRSLKATYYRLALDMVQIYKTDAEMNGLIFDVHKEEEMVELFAQNIIEAGKIFLESPSENPNIPTWRRVDSADPSILRSFKEAVMEDNS
;
A
#
# COMPACT_ATOMS: atom_id res chain seq x y z
N LEU A 1 -7.89 -12.27 -13.22
CA LEU A 1 -8.42 -11.77 -11.92
C LEU A 1 -8.66 -12.90 -10.91
N ASN A 2 -9.14 -14.07 -11.36
CA ASN A 2 -9.58 -15.15 -10.46
C ASN A 2 -8.49 -15.73 -9.55
N ASP A 3 -7.22 -15.57 -9.90
CA ASP A 3 -6.06 -16.09 -9.15
C ASP A 3 -5.26 -15.00 -8.43
N ILE A 4 -5.72 -13.76 -8.46
CA ILE A 4 -5.04 -12.64 -7.82
C ILE A 4 -5.20 -12.75 -6.30
N ARG A 5 -4.08 -12.61 -5.60
CA ARG A 5 -4.05 -12.49 -4.14
C ARG A 5 -4.25 -11.04 -3.76
N ILE A 6 -5.34 -10.79 -3.07
CA ILE A 6 -5.75 -9.45 -2.67
C ILE A 6 -5.51 -9.27 -1.17
N PRO A 7 -4.65 -8.35 -0.75
CA PRO A 7 -4.54 -7.97 0.66
C PRO A 7 -5.88 -7.43 1.19
N HIS A 8 -6.19 -7.66 2.45
CA HIS A 8 -7.40 -7.17 3.11
C HIS A 8 -7.16 -5.93 3.99
N ASP A 9 -5.93 -5.43 3.98
CA ASP A 9 -5.46 -4.27 4.73
C ASP A 9 -5.07 -3.12 3.78
N TRP A 10 -4.34 -2.13 4.29
CA TRP A 10 -3.84 -1.00 3.49
C TRP A 10 -2.82 -1.38 2.40
N GLY A 11 -2.47 -2.64 2.28
CA GLY A 11 -1.70 -3.17 1.16
C GLY A 11 -2.53 -3.47 -0.10
N LEU A 12 -3.85 -3.23 -0.07
CA LEU A 12 -4.79 -3.57 -1.15
C LEU A 12 -4.36 -2.99 -2.49
N GLU A 13 -4.17 -1.69 -2.56
CA GLU A 13 -3.87 -0.99 -3.82
C GLU A 13 -2.52 -1.44 -4.38
N ILE A 14 -1.47 -1.44 -3.56
CA ILE A 14 -0.13 -1.86 -4.01
C ILE A 14 -0.10 -3.35 -4.36
N GLY A 15 -0.88 -4.16 -3.66
CA GLY A 15 -1.03 -5.59 -3.96
C GLY A 15 -1.65 -5.81 -5.34
N ILE A 16 -2.76 -5.14 -5.63
CA ILE A 16 -3.44 -5.21 -6.94
C ILE A 16 -2.54 -4.69 -8.05
N LEU A 17 -1.95 -3.50 -7.90
CA LEU A 17 -1.06 -2.90 -8.89
C LEU A 17 0.14 -3.82 -9.18
N SER A 18 0.73 -4.44 -8.17
CA SER A 18 1.83 -5.37 -8.33
C SER A 18 1.43 -6.62 -9.11
N GLU A 19 0.22 -7.16 -8.89
CA GLU A 19 -0.30 -8.29 -9.66
C GLU A 19 -0.61 -7.90 -11.10
N MET A 20 -1.17 -6.71 -11.33
CA MET A 20 -1.41 -6.22 -12.68
C MET A 20 -0.10 -6.04 -13.45
N TYR A 21 0.88 -5.38 -12.85
CA TYR A 21 2.20 -5.19 -13.46
C TYR A 21 2.91 -6.51 -13.80
N ARG A 22 2.74 -7.53 -12.96
CA ARG A 22 3.35 -8.85 -13.18
C ARG A 22 2.65 -9.66 -14.27
N ASN A 23 1.33 -9.56 -14.38
CA ASN A 23 0.55 -10.45 -15.22
C ASN A 23 0.19 -9.86 -16.59
N PHE A 24 0.35 -8.55 -16.76
CA PHE A 24 -0.01 -7.87 -17.99
C PHE A 24 1.17 -7.08 -18.56
N ALA A 25 1.30 -7.06 -19.88
CA ALA A 25 2.27 -6.20 -20.55
C ALA A 25 1.89 -4.71 -20.36
N ASN A 26 2.89 -3.85 -20.24
CA ASN A 26 2.68 -2.41 -19.97
C ASN A 26 1.77 -1.73 -20.99
N ASN A 27 1.78 -2.18 -22.23
CA ASN A 27 0.90 -1.65 -23.31
C ASN A 27 -0.58 -2.07 -23.15
N LYS A 28 -0.91 -2.87 -22.15
CA LYS A 28 -2.28 -3.27 -21.79
C LYS A 28 -2.77 -2.59 -20.51
N ILE A 29 -1.96 -1.71 -19.95
CA ILE A 29 -2.30 -0.94 -18.74
C ILE A 29 -2.46 0.51 -19.18
N CYS A 30 -3.58 1.12 -18.82
CA CYS A 30 -3.81 2.55 -19.05
C CYS A 30 -4.16 3.24 -17.73
N GLN A 31 -3.85 4.51 -17.67
CA GLN A 31 -4.30 5.42 -16.62
C GLN A 31 -5.36 6.34 -17.20
N VAL A 32 -6.40 6.59 -16.43
CA VAL A 32 -7.48 7.49 -16.79
C VAL A 32 -7.72 8.44 -15.63
N ASP A 33 -7.76 9.73 -15.92
CA ASP A 33 -8.17 10.73 -14.95
C ASP A 33 -9.69 10.75 -14.89
N ILE A 34 -10.23 10.44 -13.71
CA ILE A 34 -11.67 10.27 -13.51
C ILE A 34 -12.37 11.55 -13.05
N ALA A 35 -11.62 12.51 -12.52
CA ALA A 35 -12.12 13.80 -12.07
C ALA A 35 -11.00 14.83 -11.93
N ASP A 36 -11.34 16.12 -12.07
CA ASP A 36 -10.42 17.24 -11.81
C ASP A 36 -10.12 17.38 -10.31
N THR A 37 -11.06 17.02 -9.46
CA THR A 37 -10.93 17.05 -8.00
C THR A 37 -11.49 15.76 -7.41
N TYR A 38 -10.71 15.16 -6.54
CA TYR A 38 -11.11 13.96 -5.81
C TYR A 38 -11.02 14.21 -4.30
N GLU A 39 -12.17 14.24 -3.65
CA GLU A 39 -12.25 14.35 -2.19
C GLU A 39 -12.10 12.96 -1.56
N HIS A 40 -11.12 12.81 -0.68
CA HIS A 40 -10.98 11.59 0.12
C HIS A 40 -10.62 11.93 1.57
N LYS A 41 -10.95 11.01 2.45
CA LYS A 41 -10.66 11.16 3.88
C LYS A 41 -9.16 11.04 4.13
N HIS A 42 -8.56 12.11 4.63
CA HIS A 42 -7.17 12.08 5.10
C HIS A 42 -7.06 11.30 6.41
N GLN A 43 -6.04 10.45 6.49
CA GLN A 43 -5.72 9.75 7.73
C GLN A 43 -4.91 10.64 8.65
N GLU A 44 -5.21 10.57 9.95
CA GLU A 44 -4.48 11.33 10.96
C GLU A 44 -3.09 10.74 11.22
N ILE A 45 -2.16 11.62 11.62
CA ILE A 45 -0.84 11.19 12.10
C ILE A 45 -1.01 10.61 13.49
N SER A 46 -0.78 9.31 13.64
CA SER A 46 -0.93 8.62 14.91
C SER A 46 0.45 8.24 15.47
N LYS A 47 1.17 9.21 16.06
CA LYS A 47 2.52 9.01 16.62
C LYS A 47 2.55 7.99 17.76
N ASN A 48 1.51 7.97 18.57
CA ASN A 48 1.44 7.15 19.80
C ASN A 48 0.70 5.82 19.61
N ASN A 49 0.07 5.60 18.45
CA ASN A 49 -0.69 4.38 18.20
C ASN A 49 -0.44 3.87 16.77
N ARG A 50 0.49 2.93 16.65
CA ARG A 50 0.88 2.30 15.37
C ARG A 50 -0.22 1.46 14.72
N GLN A 51 -1.31 1.20 15.43
CA GLN A 51 -2.47 0.45 14.92
C GLN A 51 -3.55 1.35 14.31
N LYS A 52 -3.27 2.67 14.16
CA LYS A 52 -4.22 3.65 13.63
C LYS A 52 -3.54 4.61 12.64
N GLY A 53 -4.37 5.25 11.82
CA GLY A 53 -3.99 6.33 10.94
C GLY A 53 -2.86 5.98 9.97
N LEU A 54 -2.06 6.97 9.62
CA LEU A 54 -0.94 6.84 8.67
C LEU A 54 0.12 5.84 9.12
N SER A 55 0.31 5.66 10.42
CA SER A 55 1.26 4.68 10.94
C SER A 55 0.87 3.24 10.58
N LYS A 56 -0.41 2.87 10.83
CA LYS A 56 -0.93 1.56 10.42
C LYS A 56 -0.85 1.38 8.91
N MET A 57 -1.29 2.38 8.16
CA MET A 57 -1.25 2.36 6.70
C MET A 57 0.16 2.07 6.17
N THR A 58 1.16 2.80 6.65
CA THR A 58 2.56 2.61 6.23
C THR A 58 3.09 1.22 6.58
N MET A 59 2.74 0.70 7.75
CA MET A 59 3.17 -0.64 8.15
C MET A 59 2.55 -1.73 7.27
N ASP A 60 1.25 -1.65 6.99
CA ASP A 60 0.54 -2.63 6.16
C ASP A 60 1.06 -2.62 4.72
N ILE A 61 1.25 -1.43 4.13
CA ILE A 61 1.84 -1.25 2.80
C ILE A 61 3.27 -1.82 2.76
N SER A 62 4.10 -1.52 3.76
CA SER A 62 5.47 -2.02 3.83
C SER A 62 5.52 -3.54 3.93
N LYS A 63 4.69 -4.15 4.76
CA LYS A 63 4.57 -5.62 4.87
C LYS A 63 4.12 -6.25 3.54
N ALA A 64 3.14 -5.64 2.87
CA ALA A 64 2.67 -6.10 1.57
C ALA A 64 3.79 -6.08 0.52
N LEU A 65 4.58 -5.01 0.46
CA LEU A 65 5.74 -4.88 -0.42
C LEU A 65 6.81 -5.92 -0.10
N PHE A 66 7.16 -6.14 1.17
CA PHE A 66 8.18 -7.13 1.56
C PHE A 66 7.74 -8.53 1.17
N ARG A 67 6.50 -8.91 1.41
CA ARG A 67 5.95 -10.20 0.97
C ARG A 67 5.99 -10.34 -0.53
N LYS A 68 5.61 -9.30 -1.25
CA LYS A 68 5.63 -9.32 -2.71
C LYS A 68 7.04 -9.52 -3.24
N LEU A 69 8.01 -8.77 -2.76
CA LEU A 69 9.41 -8.90 -3.15
C LEU A 69 9.99 -10.27 -2.75
N ALA A 70 9.61 -10.80 -1.59
CA ALA A 70 10.01 -12.15 -1.18
C ALA A 70 9.49 -13.24 -2.15
N THR A 71 8.27 -13.11 -2.68
CA THR A 71 7.75 -14.02 -3.72
C THR A 71 8.52 -13.93 -5.05
N GLN A 72 9.27 -12.86 -5.25
CA GLN A 72 10.15 -12.65 -6.41
C GLN A 72 11.60 -13.09 -6.13
N GLY A 73 11.86 -13.71 -4.98
CA GLY A 73 13.18 -14.22 -4.61
C GLY A 73 14.06 -13.23 -3.82
N HIS A 74 13.55 -12.06 -3.44
CA HIS A 74 14.31 -11.15 -2.59
C HIS A 74 14.40 -11.68 -1.15
N VAL A 75 15.62 -11.84 -0.64
CA VAL A 75 15.87 -12.23 0.74
C VAL A 75 16.01 -10.97 1.59
N PHE A 76 15.33 -10.94 2.73
CA PHE A 76 15.36 -9.85 3.70
C PHE A 76 16.13 -10.24 4.96
N SER A 77 16.80 -9.26 5.55
CA SER A 77 17.50 -9.35 6.83
C SER A 77 17.34 -8.03 7.59
N ASN A 78 17.69 -8.03 8.87
CA ASN A 78 17.70 -6.80 9.67
C ASN A 78 18.62 -5.72 9.11
N GLU A 79 19.76 -6.11 8.53
CA GLU A 79 20.71 -5.20 7.87
C GLU A 79 20.08 -4.56 6.63
N LYS A 80 19.36 -5.35 5.84
CA LYS A 80 18.67 -4.86 4.64
C LYS A 80 17.57 -3.87 4.99
N PHE A 81 16.80 -4.12 6.05
CA PHE A 81 15.81 -3.16 6.52
C PHE A 81 16.44 -1.86 7.06
N ARG A 82 17.57 -1.94 7.74
CA ARG A 82 18.32 -0.73 8.15
C ARG A 82 18.80 0.09 6.96
N SER A 83 19.33 -0.57 5.95
CA SER A 83 19.75 0.08 4.70
C SER A 83 18.55 0.70 3.97
N LEU A 84 17.44 -0.02 3.89
CA LEU A 84 16.21 0.46 3.28
C LEU A 84 15.66 1.69 4.00
N LYS A 85 15.61 1.66 5.34
CA LYS A 85 15.25 2.83 6.17
C LYS A 85 16.13 4.03 5.85
N ALA A 86 17.45 3.84 5.85
CA ALA A 86 18.41 4.94 5.62
C ALA A 86 18.24 5.55 4.22
N THR A 87 18.06 4.70 3.21
CA THR A 87 17.82 5.14 1.83
C THR A 87 16.50 5.88 1.71
N TYR A 88 15.41 5.33 2.27
CA TYR A 88 14.11 5.98 2.29
C TYR A 88 14.19 7.36 2.96
N TYR A 89 14.76 7.43 4.17
CA TYR A 89 14.84 8.66 4.95
C TYR A 89 15.56 9.77 4.19
N ARG A 90 16.71 9.47 3.59
CA ARG A 90 17.46 10.43 2.79
C ARG A 90 16.67 10.92 1.58
N LEU A 91 16.14 9.99 0.78
CA LEU A 91 15.38 10.34 -0.43
C LEU A 91 14.10 11.12 -0.09
N ALA A 92 13.42 10.75 0.99
CA ALA A 92 12.21 11.44 1.40
C ALA A 92 12.48 12.87 1.87
N LEU A 93 13.58 13.12 2.60
CA LEU A 93 13.98 14.48 2.96
C LEU A 93 14.34 15.33 1.73
N ASP A 94 15.05 14.76 0.76
CA ASP A 94 15.32 15.44 -0.52
C ASP A 94 13.99 15.80 -1.23
N MET A 95 13.02 14.90 -1.23
CA MET A 95 11.69 15.15 -1.81
C MET A 95 10.89 16.21 -1.06
N VAL A 96 10.98 16.29 0.27
CA VAL A 96 10.35 17.37 1.05
C VAL A 96 10.81 18.75 0.55
N GLN A 97 12.11 18.93 0.25
CA GLN A 97 12.61 20.20 -0.28
C GLN A 97 12.08 20.48 -1.70
N ILE A 98 11.97 19.45 -2.53
CA ILE A 98 11.39 19.58 -3.89
C ILE A 98 9.92 19.99 -3.80
N TYR A 99 9.13 19.30 -2.98
CA TYR A 99 7.71 19.61 -2.78
C TYR A 99 7.47 20.99 -2.15
N LYS A 100 8.37 21.42 -1.25
CA LYS A 100 8.34 22.80 -0.74
C LYS A 100 8.47 23.82 -1.87
N THR A 101 9.47 23.64 -2.73
CA THR A 101 9.70 24.54 -3.86
C THR A 101 8.52 24.55 -4.83
N ASP A 102 7.95 23.37 -5.13
CA ASP A 102 6.79 23.24 -5.99
C ASP A 102 5.56 23.92 -5.37
N ALA A 103 5.30 23.74 -4.09
CA ALA A 103 4.22 24.40 -3.37
C ALA A 103 4.36 25.93 -3.39
N GLU A 104 5.57 26.44 -3.12
CA GLU A 104 5.87 27.89 -3.18
C GLU A 104 5.61 28.48 -4.60
N MET A 105 6.03 27.76 -5.64
CA MET A 105 5.76 28.16 -7.04
C MET A 105 4.26 28.20 -7.38
N ASN A 106 3.46 27.34 -6.77
CA ASN A 106 2.02 27.27 -6.95
C ASN A 106 1.21 28.10 -5.92
N GLY A 107 1.88 28.86 -5.06
CA GLY A 107 1.22 29.70 -4.04
C GLY A 107 0.54 28.88 -2.92
N LEU A 108 0.97 27.65 -2.70
CA LEU A 108 0.44 26.77 -1.67
C LEU A 108 1.26 26.88 -0.38
N ILE A 109 0.57 26.65 0.75
CA ILE A 109 1.23 26.57 2.06
C ILE A 109 1.81 25.18 2.25
N PHE A 110 3.09 25.10 2.62
CA PHE A 110 3.79 23.85 2.87
C PHE A 110 4.49 23.89 4.23
N ASP A 111 4.13 22.99 5.11
CA ASP A 111 4.71 22.85 6.45
C ASP A 111 5.85 21.82 6.43
N VAL A 112 7.06 22.29 6.21
CA VAL A 112 8.28 21.46 6.15
C VAL A 112 8.44 20.60 7.40
N HIS A 113 8.21 21.19 8.58
CA HIS A 113 8.44 20.48 9.84
C HIS A 113 7.47 19.30 10.00
N LYS A 114 6.20 19.51 9.65
CA LYS A 114 5.19 18.44 9.66
C LYS A 114 5.54 17.31 8.68
N GLU A 115 6.03 17.65 7.49
CA GLU A 115 6.45 16.65 6.50
C GLU A 115 7.69 15.87 6.98
N GLU A 116 8.68 16.53 7.56
CA GLU A 116 9.86 15.87 8.14
C GLU A 116 9.49 14.92 9.29
N GLU A 117 8.55 15.31 10.17
CA GLU A 117 8.01 14.43 11.20
C GLU A 117 7.33 13.18 10.62
N MET A 118 6.58 13.33 9.52
CA MET A 118 5.97 12.19 8.83
C MET A 118 7.03 11.27 8.21
N VAL A 119 8.05 11.82 7.58
CA VAL A 119 9.18 11.06 7.03
C VAL A 119 9.85 10.23 8.12
N GLU A 120 10.09 10.81 9.29
CA GLU A 120 10.67 10.08 10.42
C GLU A 120 9.77 8.94 10.90
N LEU A 121 8.48 9.19 11.05
CA LEU A 121 7.50 8.18 11.43
C LEU A 121 7.47 7.01 10.43
N PHE A 122 7.45 7.31 9.15
CA PHE A 122 7.42 6.29 8.10
C PHE A 122 8.73 5.48 8.05
N ALA A 123 9.87 6.14 8.23
CA ALA A 123 11.16 5.47 8.32
C ALA A 123 11.23 4.49 9.51
N GLN A 124 10.66 4.85 10.66
CA GLN A 124 10.55 3.95 11.81
C GLN A 124 9.60 2.79 11.54
N ASN A 125 8.46 3.04 10.88
CA ASN A 125 7.48 2.02 10.53
C ASN A 125 8.03 0.99 9.54
N ILE A 126 8.92 1.38 8.62
CA ILE A 126 9.63 0.44 7.71
C ILE A 126 10.43 -0.59 8.51
N ILE A 127 11.16 -0.17 9.54
CA ILE A 127 11.93 -1.09 10.40
C ILE A 127 10.99 -2.03 11.17
N GLU A 128 9.92 -1.48 11.74
CA GLU A 128 8.99 -2.26 12.53
C GLU A 128 8.24 -3.29 11.66
N ALA A 129 7.77 -2.87 10.49
CA ALA A 129 7.17 -3.77 9.51
C ALA A 129 8.15 -4.88 9.08
N GLY A 130 9.44 -4.54 8.93
CA GLY A 130 10.50 -5.50 8.62
C GLY A 130 10.71 -6.54 9.73
N LYS A 131 10.69 -6.12 11.00
CA LYS A 131 10.78 -7.05 12.14
C LYS A 131 9.59 -8.01 12.18
N ILE A 132 8.36 -7.48 12.08
CA ILE A 132 7.14 -8.28 12.06
C ILE A 132 7.19 -9.28 10.88
N PHE A 133 7.66 -8.83 9.71
CA PHE A 133 7.82 -9.71 8.55
C PHE A 133 8.80 -10.86 8.81
N LEU A 134 9.92 -10.62 9.51
CA LEU A 134 10.89 -11.68 9.83
C LEU A 134 10.38 -12.63 10.91
N GLU A 135 9.62 -12.12 11.89
CA GLU A 135 9.03 -12.93 12.98
C GLU A 135 7.88 -13.81 12.49
N SER A 136 7.09 -13.30 11.55
CA SER A 136 5.89 -13.97 11.02
C SER A 136 5.83 -13.92 9.48
N PRO A 137 6.79 -14.51 8.77
CA PRO A 137 6.85 -14.43 7.31
C PRO A 137 5.67 -15.13 6.62
N SER A 138 5.06 -16.09 7.30
CA SER A 138 3.90 -16.85 6.80
C SER A 138 2.56 -16.16 7.10
N GLU A 139 2.53 -15.09 7.88
CA GLU A 139 1.32 -14.31 8.08
C GLU A 139 0.77 -13.85 6.73
N ASN A 140 -0.44 -14.26 6.42
CA ASN A 140 -1.05 -14.01 5.12
C ASN A 140 -2.30 -13.12 5.28
N PRO A 141 -2.16 -11.81 5.07
CA PRO A 141 -3.28 -10.88 5.15
C PRO A 141 -4.17 -10.91 3.90
N ASN A 142 -3.92 -11.83 2.96
CA ASN A 142 -4.71 -11.90 1.74
C ASN A 142 -6.03 -12.62 1.98
N ILE A 143 -7.09 -12.09 1.39
CA ILE A 143 -8.35 -12.81 1.25
C ILE A 143 -8.18 -14.00 0.28
N PRO A 144 -9.00 -15.03 0.36
CA PRO A 144 -8.98 -16.13 -0.59
C PRO A 144 -9.13 -15.62 -2.03
N THR A 145 -8.44 -16.27 -2.98
CA THR A 145 -8.64 -15.97 -4.41
C THR A 145 -10.05 -16.31 -4.83
N TRP A 146 -10.60 -15.60 -5.80
CA TRP A 146 -11.94 -15.86 -6.34
C TRP A 146 -12.11 -17.31 -6.82
N ARG A 147 -11.07 -17.90 -7.42
CA ARG A 147 -11.10 -19.32 -7.79
C ARG A 147 -11.35 -20.23 -6.60
N ARG A 148 -10.72 -19.94 -5.45
CA ARG A 148 -10.90 -20.73 -4.23
C ARG A 148 -12.29 -20.54 -3.64
N VAL A 149 -12.80 -19.31 -3.67
CA VAL A 149 -14.16 -18.98 -3.21
C VAL A 149 -15.19 -19.69 -4.08
N ASP A 150 -15.10 -19.56 -5.41
CA ASP A 150 -16.00 -20.20 -6.38
C ASP A 150 -15.96 -21.74 -6.28
N SER A 151 -14.76 -22.31 -6.04
CA SER A 151 -14.62 -23.76 -5.83
C SER A 151 -15.28 -24.24 -4.53
N ALA A 152 -15.35 -23.38 -3.50
CA ALA A 152 -15.99 -23.70 -2.24
C ALA A 152 -17.51 -23.49 -2.29
N ASP A 153 -17.96 -22.47 -3.01
CA ASP A 153 -19.36 -22.13 -3.22
C ASP A 153 -19.58 -21.62 -4.66
N PRO A 154 -19.94 -22.50 -5.61
CA PRO A 154 -20.18 -22.10 -7.00
C PRO A 154 -21.37 -21.14 -7.20
N SER A 155 -22.22 -20.95 -6.19
CA SER A 155 -23.35 -20.01 -6.26
C SER A 155 -22.97 -18.57 -5.97
N ILE A 156 -21.80 -18.31 -5.36
CA ILE A 156 -21.41 -16.99 -4.84
C ILE A 156 -21.42 -15.89 -5.90
N LEU A 157 -20.89 -16.18 -7.10
CA LEU A 157 -20.87 -15.21 -8.20
C LEU A 157 -22.25 -14.87 -8.73
N ARG A 158 -23.20 -15.81 -8.63
CA ARG A 158 -24.59 -15.56 -8.98
C ARG A 158 -25.24 -14.64 -7.95
N SER A 159 -25.07 -14.93 -6.66
CA SER A 159 -25.60 -14.10 -5.57
C SER A 159 -25.08 -12.67 -5.63
N PHE A 160 -23.81 -12.46 -6.00
CA PHE A 160 -23.28 -11.11 -6.23
C PHE A 160 -23.95 -10.39 -7.40
N LYS A 161 -24.18 -11.09 -8.51
CA LYS A 161 -24.89 -10.48 -9.66
C LYS A 161 -26.31 -10.09 -9.32
N GLU A 162 -27.02 -10.96 -8.58
CA GLU A 162 -28.38 -10.70 -8.09
C GLU A 162 -28.40 -9.47 -7.18
N ALA A 163 -27.50 -9.38 -6.20
CA ALA A 163 -27.38 -8.21 -5.31
C ALA A 163 -27.10 -6.91 -6.07
N VAL A 164 -26.19 -6.92 -7.07
CA VAL A 164 -25.92 -5.75 -7.91
C VAL A 164 -27.14 -5.34 -8.74
N MET A 165 -27.94 -6.30 -9.21
CA MET A 165 -29.19 -6.00 -9.94
C MET A 165 -30.26 -5.39 -9.03
N GLU A 166 -30.36 -5.87 -7.78
CA GLU A 166 -31.26 -5.32 -6.78
C GLU A 166 -30.88 -3.88 -6.39
N ASP A 167 -29.59 -3.59 -6.20
CA ASP A 167 -29.10 -2.25 -5.86
C ASP A 167 -29.29 -1.22 -6.98
N ASN A 168 -29.43 -1.67 -8.24
CA ASN A 168 -29.63 -0.80 -9.39
C ASN A 168 -31.11 -0.66 -9.82
N SER A 169 -32.04 -1.28 -9.13
CA SER A 169 -33.47 -1.21 -9.40
C SER A 169 -34.17 -0.18 -8.51
#